data_2628d9b5407afb56e89db33bff29ebb9
#
_entry.id   2628d9b5407afb56e89db33bff29ebb9
#
_cell.length_a   1.000
_cell.length_b   1.000
_cell.length_c   1.000
_cell.angle_alpha   90.00
_cell.angle_beta   90.00
_cell.angle_gamma   90.00
#
_symmetry.space_group_name_H-M   'P 1'
#
loop_
_entity.id
_entity.type
_entity.pdbx_description
1 polymer ?
#
loop_
_entity_poly.entity_id
_entity_poly.type
_entity_poly.pdbx_seq_one_letter_code
_entity_poly.pdbx_strand_id
1 'polypeptide(L)'
;LELTDALTELNALYRNVVMVTGPTPDDLRDYELEVSIPDLTDRLSRLNDILKAQKTVLENGLIGGGSETAYLDALIVQMNGFLKDSDTIPYRLDSFKTNISSLADWIATLSEQPLTLDSVFIHSPDTLSAKGSAGFFAEAWYSLRVICSSFCRDYGRIGDYAADGETLEVWMNLGRDQLQVLKSMIDSSFTPEQGIAVDISLVPGGLIEAVLAGKGPDAALYIGAADPVNLAARGAVTALSDFADFTEVSQAFYDSNLIPYRYRNRVYALPCTAEFPMMFVRTDVLEELGLDIPQTWDEMVDTAAILQRRNLQVGIPSGVAGNSGLYSTFLVQRGVSYYNEEHTATRFHEENAIEAFTVFTDFYTKYGFPLSYNFFNRFRTGEMPIGIDSYTMYNTLQAAAPELSGLWTMAPVPATVSADGTRCDTTTNLSSTAAVILKTDRSEEAWTFLKWFVSADAQGEFGRGIEARLGASGRYATANKEALRQLPWTEAQADVLTAQWSRVTEMGIIPATYIVERNLSNAFKKVVYSRKNAREVLSTYAFTIDQEIERKNRELDKRAERGRTR
;
A
#
# COMPACT_ATOMS: atom_id res chain seq x y z
N LEU A 1 -6.02 -21.41 -18.19
CA LEU A 1 -5.63 -22.38 -17.18
C LEU A 1 -4.26 -22.99 -17.50
N GLU A 2 -4.07 -23.69 -18.63
CA GLU A 2 -2.79 -24.36 -18.97
C GLU A 2 -1.60 -23.38 -19.02
N LEU A 3 -1.77 -22.15 -19.50
CA LEU A 3 -0.71 -21.13 -19.46
C LEU A 3 -0.41 -20.63 -18.04
N THR A 4 -1.41 -20.57 -17.20
CA THR A 4 -1.24 -20.18 -15.78
C THR A 4 -0.48 -21.28 -15.03
N ASP A 5 -0.82 -22.54 -15.27
CA ASP A 5 -0.11 -23.69 -14.70
C ASP A 5 1.33 -23.77 -15.19
N ALA A 6 1.55 -23.51 -16.49
CA ALA A 6 2.90 -23.43 -17.06
C ALA A 6 3.72 -22.28 -16.46
N LEU A 7 3.09 -21.12 -16.20
CA LEU A 7 3.74 -20.00 -15.55
C LEU A 7 4.17 -20.33 -14.11
N THR A 8 3.31 -21.01 -13.36
CA THR A 8 3.63 -21.49 -12.01
C THR A 8 4.85 -22.41 -12.03
N GLU A 9 4.89 -23.34 -12.97
CA GLU A 9 6.00 -24.28 -13.12
C GLU A 9 7.29 -23.60 -13.62
N LEU A 10 7.19 -22.59 -14.50
CA LEU A 10 8.32 -21.75 -14.93
C LEU A 10 8.93 -20.99 -13.75
N ASN A 11 8.10 -20.41 -12.89
CA ASN A 11 8.55 -19.74 -11.67
C ASN A 11 9.24 -20.72 -10.71
N ALA A 12 8.68 -21.92 -10.53
CA ALA A 12 9.28 -22.97 -9.70
C ALA A 12 10.63 -23.42 -10.26
N LEU A 13 10.72 -23.62 -11.57
CA LEU A 13 11.98 -24.00 -12.23
C LEU A 13 13.05 -22.89 -12.09
N TYR A 14 12.65 -21.64 -12.34
CA TYR A 14 13.53 -20.49 -12.13
C TYR A 14 14.05 -20.43 -10.68
N ARG A 15 13.15 -20.57 -9.69
CA ARG A 15 13.51 -20.62 -8.27
C ARG A 15 14.52 -21.73 -7.98
N ASN A 16 14.29 -22.95 -8.49
CA ASN A 16 15.18 -24.08 -8.27
C ASN A 16 16.58 -23.81 -8.85
N VAL A 17 16.67 -23.18 -10.01
CA VAL A 17 17.96 -22.75 -10.58
C VAL A 17 18.61 -21.70 -9.66
N VAL A 18 17.87 -20.67 -9.20
CA VAL A 18 18.39 -19.65 -8.26
C VAL A 18 18.89 -20.28 -6.96
N MET A 19 18.19 -21.31 -6.44
CA MET A 19 18.63 -22.00 -5.22
C MET A 19 20.01 -22.66 -5.38
N VAL A 20 20.38 -23.08 -6.59
CA VAL A 20 21.70 -23.69 -6.90
C VAL A 20 22.73 -22.62 -7.24
N THR A 21 22.38 -21.66 -8.11
CA THR A 21 23.34 -20.73 -8.72
C THR A 21 23.46 -19.40 -7.95
N GLY A 22 22.46 -19.04 -7.16
CA GLY A 22 22.26 -17.68 -6.71
C GLY A 22 21.58 -16.81 -7.78
N PRO A 23 21.09 -15.62 -7.38
CA PRO A 23 20.43 -14.68 -8.29
C PRO A 23 21.39 -14.00 -9.28
N THR A 24 22.67 -14.01 -9.01
CA THR A 24 23.77 -13.50 -9.86
C THR A 24 24.82 -14.59 -9.98
N PRO A 25 24.64 -15.51 -10.93
CA PRO A 25 25.60 -16.59 -11.14
C PRO A 25 26.99 -16.08 -11.53
N ASP A 26 28.02 -16.85 -11.16
CA ASP A 26 29.39 -16.62 -11.61
C ASP A 26 29.57 -17.29 -12.99
N ASP A 27 29.94 -16.51 -13.99
CA ASP A 27 30.14 -16.96 -15.38
C ASP A 27 31.28 -17.99 -15.55
N LEU A 28 32.15 -18.14 -14.56
CA LEU A 28 33.28 -19.07 -14.59
C LEU A 28 33.02 -20.37 -13.84
N ARG A 29 31.85 -20.49 -13.21
CA ARG A 29 31.51 -21.66 -12.39
C ARG A 29 30.58 -22.60 -13.14
N ASP A 30 30.98 -23.86 -13.19
CA ASP A 30 30.10 -24.97 -13.54
C ASP A 30 29.21 -25.32 -12.33
N TYR A 31 27.91 -25.28 -12.51
CA TYR A 31 26.91 -25.53 -11.45
C TYR A 31 26.36 -26.96 -11.45
N GLU A 32 26.72 -27.77 -12.46
CA GLU A 32 26.23 -29.14 -12.64
C GLU A 32 24.70 -29.23 -12.45
N LEU A 33 23.95 -28.37 -13.17
CA LEU A 33 22.51 -28.18 -12.94
C LEU A 33 21.70 -29.47 -13.08
N GLU A 34 22.06 -30.35 -14.02
CA GLU A 34 21.37 -31.65 -14.21
C GLU A 34 21.58 -32.61 -13.05
N VAL A 35 22.69 -32.46 -12.30
CA VAL A 35 22.97 -33.23 -11.08
C VAL A 35 22.18 -32.62 -9.90
N SER A 36 22.17 -31.29 -9.82
CA SER A 36 21.52 -30.56 -8.74
C SER A 36 19.99 -30.55 -8.87
N ILE A 37 19.46 -30.62 -10.08
CA ILE A 37 18.03 -30.65 -10.43
C ILE A 37 17.82 -31.84 -11.39
N PRO A 38 17.68 -33.06 -10.88
CA PRO A 38 17.67 -34.28 -11.70
C PRO A 38 16.56 -34.37 -12.76
N ASP A 39 15.44 -33.67 -12.55
CA ASP A 39 14.29 -33.61 -13.45
C ASP A 39 14.31 -32.38 -14.39
N LEU A 40 15.41 -31.63 -14.42
CA LEU A 40 15.54 -30.37 -15.17
C LEU A 40 15.15 -30.54 -16.65
N THR A 41 15.77 -31.49 -17.33
CA THR A 41 15.55 -31.72 -18.76
C THR A 41 14.11 -32.13 -19.08
N ASP A 42 13.52 -32.99 -18.25
CA ASP A 42 12.12 -33.45 -18.42
C ASP A 42 11.13 -32.26 -18.18
N ARG A 43 11.39 -31.41 -17.21
CA ARG A 43 10.60 -30.21 -16.94
C ARG A 43 10.69 -29.20 -18.08
N LEU A 44 11.90 -28.93 -18.57
CA LEU A 44 12.12 -28.04 -19.71
C LEU A 44 11.41 -28.55 -20.97
N SER A 45 11.47 -29.87 -21.25
CA SER A 45 10.78 -30.46 -22.39
C SER A 45 9.28 -30.32 -22.30
N ARG A 46 8.69 -30.70 -21.17
CA ARG A 46 7.25 -30.57 -20.90
C ARG A 46 6.75 -29.13 -21.04
N LEU A 47 7.45 -28.17 -20.43
CA LEU A 47 7.12 -26.76 -20.53
C LEU A 47 7.19 -26.27 -21.98
N ASN A 48 8.23 -26.62 -22.71
CA ASN A 48 8.38 -26.27 -24.11
C ASN A 48 7.24 -26.81 -24.99
N ASP A 49 6.80 -28.03 -24.74
CA ASP A 49 5.67 -28.63 -25.45
C ASP A 49 4.34 -27.96 -25.13
N ILE A 50 4.10 -27.60 -23.85
CA ILE A 50 2.92 -26.84 -23.45
C ILE A 50 2.91 -25.45 -24.13
N LEU A 51 4.02 -24.71 -24.08
CA LEU A 51 4.13 -23.39 -24.70
C LEU A 51 3.85 -23.45 -26.22
N LYS A 52 4.39 -24.45 -26.93
CA LYS A 52 4.15 -24.67 -28.37
C LYS A 52 2.68 -25.01 -28.65
N ALA A 53 2.07 -25.88 -27.83
CA ALA A 53 0.66 -26.23 -27.98
C ALA A 53 -0.24 -25.00 -27.79
N GLN A 54 -0.01 -24.22 -26.75
CA GLN A 54 -0.78 -23.00 -26.47
C GLN A 54 -0.59 -21.93 -27.56
N LYS A 55 0.64 -21.76 -28.07
CA LYS A 55 0.89 -20.90 -29.22
C LYS A 55 0.02 -21.31 -30.42
N THR A 56 -0.01 -22.59 -30.75
CA THR A 56 -0.81 -23.11 -31.87
C THR A 56 -2.33 -22.88 -31.67
N VAL A 57 -2.82 -23.02 -30.45
CA VAL A 57 -4.23 -22.73 -30.12
C VAL A 57 -4.56 -21.26 -30.35
N LEU A 58 -3.68 -20.36 -29.90
CA LEU A 58 -3.86 -18.93 -30.06
C LEU A 58 -3.78 -18.51 -31.54
N GLU A 59 -2.80 -18.98 -32.28
CA GLU A 59 -2.66 -18.69 -33.72
C GLU A 59 -3.87 -19.15 -34.54
N ASN A 60 -4.49 -20.28 -34.18
CA ASN A 60 -5.69 -20.77 -34.84
C ASN A 60 -6.96 -20.01 -34.42
N GLY A 61 -6.97 -19.38 -33.27
CA GLY A 61 -8.10 -18.59 -32.73
C GLY A 61 -8.05 -17.10 -33.12
N LEU A 62 -6.88 -16.59 -33.48
CA LEU A 62 -6.70 -15.18 -33.83
C LEU A 62 -6.91 -14.96 -35.34
N ILE A 63 -7.73 -13.97 -35.69
CA ILE A 63 -7.93 -13.53 -37.08
C ILE A 63 -6.72 -12.65 -37.47
N GLY A 64 -5.66 -13.26 -37.99
CA GLY A 64 -4.42 -12.63 -38.41
C GLY A 64 -3.29 -12.81 -37.40
N GLY A 65 -2.20 -13.47 -37.80
CA GLY A 65 -1.00 -13.66 -36.97
C GLY A 65 -0.41 -12.31 -36.55
N GLY A 66 -0.40 -12.04 -35.25
CA GLY A 66 0.04 -10.78 -34.68
C GLY A 66 1.20 -10.94 -33.74
N SER A 67 1.67 -9.80 -33.21
CA SER A 67 2.69 -9.70 -32.15
C SER A 67 2.31 -10.38 -30.82
N GLU A 68 1.09 -10.89 -30.72
CA GLU A 68 0.47 -11.38 -29.48
C GLU A 68 1.09 -12.69 -28.99
N THR A 69 1.65 -13.51 -29.87
CA THR A 69 2.36 -14.75 -29.48
C THR A 69 3.88 -14.53 -29.24
N ALA A 70 4.37 -13.31 -29.38
CA ALA A 70 5.81 -13.02 -29.29
C ALA A 70 6.43 -13.42 -27.92
N TYR A 71 5.64 -13.30 -26.84
CA TYR A 71 6.08 -13.70 -25.49
C TYR A 71 6.27 -15.23 -25.39
N LEU A 72 5.39 -16.02 -26.02
CA LEU A 72 5.53 -17.46 -26.12
C LEU A 72 6.74 -17.83 -26.99
N ASP A 73 6.94 -17.14 -28.12
CA ASP A 73 8.08 -17.37 -28.99
C ASP A 73 9.42 -17.15 -28.29
N ALA A 74 9.54 -16.08 -27.51
CA ALA A 74 10.73 -15.78 -26.73
C ALA A 74 11.08 -16.92 -25.76
N LEU A 75 10.08 -17.43 -25.03
CA LEU A 75 10.25 -18.55 -24.10
C LEU A 75 10.54 -19.86 -24.82
N ILE A 76 9.84 -20.17 -25.92
CA ILE A 76 10.07 -21.39 -26.72
C ILE A 76 11.52 -21.41 -27.26
N VAL A 77 12.01 -20.28 -27.80
CA VAL A 77 13.40 -20.16 -28.25
C VAL A 77 14.37 -20.38 -27.09
N GLN A 78 14.07 -19.81 -25.93
CA GLN A 78 14.90 -19.97 -24.73
C GLN A 78 14.89 -21.40 -24.20
N MET A 79 13.72 -22.05 -24.10
CA MET A 79 13.61 -23.46 -23.71
C MET A 79 14.34 -24.40 -24.65
N ASN A 80 14.21 -24.19 -25.96
CA ASN A 80 14.98 -24.96 -26.95
C ASN A 80 16.51 -24.77 -26.79
N GLY A 81 16.95 -23.57 -26.41
CA GLY A 81 18.34 -23.29 -26.09
C GLY A 81 18.83 -24.05 -24.85
N PHE A 82 18.02 -24.05 -23.79
CA PHE A 82 18.30 -24.73 -22.53
C PHE A 82 18.30 -26.27 -22.68
N LEU A 83 17.36 -26.79 -23.46
CA LEU A 83 17.31 -28.24 -23.79
C LEU A 83 18.52 -28.70 -24.62
N LYS A 84 19.10 -27.82 -25.42
CA LYS A 84 20.30 -28.13 -26.18
C LYS A 84 21.55 -28.13 -25.31
N ASP A 85 21.60 -27.22 -24.34
CA ASP A 85 22.74 -27.01 -23.46
C ASP A 85 22.25 -26.35 -22.15
N SER A 86 22.03 -27.17 -21.11
CA SER A 86 21.54 -26.74 -19.80
C SER A 86 22.55 -25.86 -19.03
N ASP A 87 23.84 -25.97 -19.34
CA ASP A 87 24.90 -25.17 -18.73
C ASP A 87 24.83 -23.68 -19.14
N THR A 88 24.01 -23.37 -20.15
CA THR A 88 23.75 -21.98 -20.55
C THR A 88 22.68 -21.28 -19.72
N ILE A 89 21.94 -21.99 -18.88
CA ILE A 89 20.86 -21.39 -18.04
C ILE A 89 21.40 -20.30 -17.12
N PRO A 90 22.48 -20.51 -16.34
CA PRO A 90 23.02 -19.48 -15.46
C PRO A 90 23.35 -18.16 -16.16
N TYR A 91 23.95 -18.24 -17.35
CA TYR A 91 24.29 -17.02 -18.15
C TYR A 91 23.08 -16.25 -18.67
N ARG A 92 21.91 -16.89 -18.72
CA ARG A 92 20.67 -16.34 -19.24
C ARG A 92 19.58 -16.18 -18.17
N LEU A 93 19.97 -16.25 -16.91
CA LEU A 93 19.02 -16.27 -15.78
C LEU A 93 18.18 -14.99 -15.73
N ASP A 94 18.78 -13.81 -15.93
CA ASP A 94 18.06 -12.53 -15.97
C ASP A 94 17.07 -12.45 -17.14
N SER A 95 17.49 -12.93 -18.34
CA SER A 95 16.57 -12.97 -19.47
C SER A 95 15.46 -14.00 -19.29
N PHE A 96 15.73 -15.10 -18.60
CA PHE A 96 14.71 -16.09 -18.26
C PHE A 96 13.67 -15.51 -17.31
N LYS A 97 14.10 -14.84 -16.25
CA LYS A 97 13.22 -14.11 -15.33
C LYS A 97 12.38 -13.06 -16.07
N THR A 98 13.00 -12.28 -16.93
CA THR A 98 12.30 -11.24 -17.70
C THR A 98 11.24 -11.83 -18.62
N ASN A 99 11.54 -12.93 -19.32
CA ASN A 99 10.57 -13.59 -20.20
C ASN A 99 9.39 -14.20 -19.41
N ILE A 100 9.64 -14.79 -18.24
CA ILE A 100 8.59 -15.28 -17.34
C ILE A 100 7.69 -14.13 -16.89
N SER A 101 8.28 -13.00 -16.45
CA SER A 101 7.51 -11.83 -16.02
C SER A 101 6.68 -11.25 -17.16
N SER A 102 7.25 -11.17 -18.35
CA SER A 102 6.53 -10.68 -19.55
C SER A 102 5.38 -11.59 -19.96
N LEU A 103 5.55 -12.92 -19.86
CA LEU A 103 4.47 -13.88 -20.07
C LEU A 103 3.35 -13.67 -19.04
N ALA A 104 3.71 -13.46 -17.79
CA ALA A 104 2.77 -13.26 -16.71
C ALA A 104 1.94 -11.98 -16.89
N ASP A 105 2.59 -10.87 -17.23
CA ASP A 105 1.92 -9.58 -17.49
C ASP A 105 1.01 -9.67 -18.73
N TRP A 106 1.44 -10.41 -19.73
CA TRP A 106 0.63 -10.65 -20.92
C TRP A 106 -0.61 -11.53 -20.63
N ILE A 107 -0.48 -12.59 -19.82
CA ILE A 107 -1.62 -13.41 -19.37
C ILE A 107 -2.62 -12.55 -18.58
N ALA A 108 -2.15 -11.69 -17.69
CA ALA A 108 -3.01 -10.76 -16.96
C ALA A 108 -3.77 -9.83 -17.92
N THR A 109 -3.07 -9.23 -18.89
CA THR A 109 -3.68 -8.38 -19.92
C THR A 109 -4.73 -9.11 -20.76
N LEU A 110 -4.48 -10.36 -21.13
CA LEU A 110 -5.46 -11.19 -21.86
C LEU A 110 -6.69 -11.52 -21.02
N SER A 111 -6.52 -11.69 -19.71
CA SER A 111 -7.62 -12.00 -18.80
C SER A 111 -8.51 -10.78 -18.52
N GLU A 112 -7.96 -9.58 -18.62
CA GLU A 112 -8.64 -8.30 -18.37
C GLU A 112 -9.21 -7.65 -19.65
N GLN A 113 -9.27 -8.36 -20.79
CA GLN A 113 -9.76 -7.77 -22.05
C GLN A 113 -11.14 -7.16 -21.85
N PRO A 114 -11.27 -5.81 -21.91
CA PRO A 114 -12.56 -5.16 -21.75
C PRO A 114 -13.46 -5.49 -22.91
N LEU A 115 -14.75 -5.71 -22.64
CA LEU A 115 -15.76 -5.74 -23.67
C LEU A 115 -15.86 -4.33 -24.28
N THR A 116 -15.23 -4.09 -25.41
CA THR A 116 -15.32 -2.81 -26.12
C THR A 116 -16.62 -2.77 -26.92
N LEU A 117 -17.59 -2.03 -26.39
CA LEU A 117 -18.82 -1.71 -27.07
C LEU A 117 -18.78 -0.21 -27.41
N ASP A 118 -18.76 0.13 -28.70
CA ASP A 118 -18.81 1.53 -29.14
C ASP A 118 -20.16 2.17 -28.84
N SER A 119 -21.24 1.39 -28.92
CA SER A 119 -22.59 1.86 -28.60
C SER A 119 -23.59 0.72 -28.46
N VAL A 120 -24.61 0.94 -27.62
CA VAL A 120 -25.77 0.06 -27.50
C VAL A 120 -27.01 0.88 -27.89
N PHE A 121 -27.76 0.41 -28.89
CA PHE A 121 -29.00 1.06 -29.35
C PHE A 121 -30.20 0.20 -28.96
N ILE A 122 -31.13 0.80 -28.21
CA ILE A 122 -32.43 0.20 -27.93
C ILE A 122 -33.47 1.01 -28.68
N HIS A 123 -34.12 0.42 -29.70
CA HIS A 123 -35.12 1.09 -30.51
C HIS A 123 -36.32 0.19 -30.77
N SER A 124 -37.45 0.82 -31.08
CA SER A 124 -38.66 0.11 -31.56
C SER A 124 -38.41 -0.50 -32.94
N PRO A 125 -39.03 -1.65 -33.27
CA PRO A 125 -38.89 -2.31 -34.59
C PRO A 125 -39.13 -1.41 -35.79
N ASP A 126 -39.93 -0.37 -35.61
CA ASP A 126 -40.35 0.55 -36.68
C ASP A 126 -39.48 1.82 -36.81
N THR A 127 -38.43 1.96 -35.99
CA THR A 127 -37.51 3.10 -36.06
C THR A 127 -36.19 2.72 -36.75
N LEU A 128 -35.72 3.63 -37.63
CA LEU A 128 -34.46 3.46 -38.33
C LEU A 128 -33.29 3.35 -37.31
N SER A 129 -32.44 2.35 -37.48
CA SER A 129 -31.22 2.18 -36.73
C SER A 129 -30.35 3.44 -36.82
N ALA A 130 -29.88 3.92 -35.68
CA ALA A 130 -28.90 5.00 -35.64
C ALA A 130 -27.60 4.56 -36.34
N LYS A 131 -26.98 5.44 -37.11
CA LYS A 131 -25.68 5.16 -37.73
C LYS A 131 -24.60 5.13 -36.67
N GLY A 132 -23.82 4.08 -36.62
CA GLY A 132 -22.77 3.85 -35.64
C GLY A 132 -21.52 4.76 -35.74
N SER A 133 -21.45 5.65 -36.76
CA SER A 133 -20.37 6.63 -36.89
C SER A 133 -20.88 7.99 -37.28
N ALA A 134 -20.39 9.03 -36.63
CA ALA A 134 -20.57 10.41 -37.05
C ALA A 134 -19.71 10.67 -38.29
N GLY A 135 -20.21 11.46 -39.27
CA GLY A 135 -19.43 11.84 -40.44
C GLY A 135 -18.24 12.76 -40.03
N PHE A 136 -17.21 12.79 -40.86
CA PHE A 136 -15.96 13.54 -40.63
C PHE A 136 -16.16 14.98 -40.11
N PHE A 137 -17.12 15.72 -40.62
CA PHE A 137 -17.39 17.08 -40.16
C PHE A 137 -18.02 17.13 -38.76
N ALA A 138 -18.82 16.14 -38.40
CA ALA A 138 -19.39 16.04 -37.04
C ALA A 138 -18.33 15.67 -36.03
N GLU A 139 -17.40 14.78 -36.36
CA GLU A 139 -16.27 14.43 -35.53
C GLU A 139 -15.27 15.59 -35.35
N ALA A 140 -14.99 16.32 -36.45
CA ALA A 140 -14.13 17.51 -36.39
C ALA A 140 -14.75 18.61 -35.51
N TRP A 141 -16.07 18.86 -35.66
CA TRP A 141 -16.79 19.82 -34.83
C TRP A 141 -16.87 19.41 -33.37
N TYR A 142 -17.09 18.13 -33.10
CA TYR A 142 -17.04 17.57 -31.74
C TYR A 142 -15.68 17.75 -31.12
N SER A 143 -14.59 17.39 -31.83
CA SER A 143 -13.22 17.55 -31.37
C SER A 143 -12.88 19.02 -31.09
N LEU A 144 -13.29 19.95 -31.95
CA LEU A 144 -13.13 21.39 -31.73
C LEU A 144 -13.87 21.86 -30.48
N ARG A 145 -15.11 21.41 -30.32
CA ARG A 145 -15.92 21.72 -29.13
C ARG A 145 -15.32 21.16 -27.84
N VAL A 146 -14.77 19.93 -27.89
CA VAL A 146 -14.05 19.31 -26.75
C VAL A 146 -12.82 20.13 -26.39
N ILE A 147 -12.01 20.52 -27.39
CA ILE A 147 -10.83 21.38 -27.17
C ILE A 147 -11.24 22.72 -26.55
N CYS A 148 -12.22 23.41 -27.12
CA CYS A 148 -12.70 24.70 -26.58
C CYS A 148 -13.26 24.54 -25.16
N SER A 149 -14.02 23.47 -24.89
CA SER A 149 -14.58 23.22 -23.56
C SER A 149 -13.50 22.85 -22.53
N SER A 150 -12.36 22.27 -22.96
CA SER A 150 -11.26 21.92 -22.07
C SER A 150 -10.56 23.14 -21.45
N PHE A 151 -10.61 24.30 -22.12
CA PHE A 151 -10.10 25.57 -21.58
C PHE A 151 -11.05 26.24 -20.58
N CYS A 152 -12.33 25.85 -20.58
CA CYS A 152 -13.37 26.43 -19.74
C CYS A 152 -13.82 25.52 -18.60
N ARG A 153 -13.43 24.23 -18.61
CA ARG A 153 -13.77 23.26 -17.57
C ARG A 153 -12.68 23.20 -16.52
N ASP A 154 -13.08 23.38 -15.28
CA ASP A 154 -12.24 23.00 -14.15
C ASP A 154 -12.26 21.48 -14.01
N TYR A 155 -11.15 20.83 -14.36
CA TYR A 155 -11.00 19.37 -14.27
C TYR A 155 -10.86 18.86 -12.84
N GLY A 156 -10.65 19.75 -11.85
CA GLY A 156 -10.61 19.41 -10.43
C GLY A 156 -11.99 19.22 -9.81
N ARG A 157 -13.06 19.68 -10.47
CA ARG A 157 -14.43 19.61 -9.98
C ARG A 157 -15.27 18.64 -10.82
N ILE A 158 -16.17 17.91 -10.16
CA ILE A 158 -17.13 17.01 -10.81
C ILE A 158 -18.54 17.38 -10.34
N GLY A 159 -19.42 17.79 -11.27
CA GLY A 159 -20.82 18.09 -11.04
C GLY A 159 -21.26 19.47 -11.54
N ASP A 160 -22.59 19.70 -11.59
CA ASP A 160 -23.21 20.98 -11.93
C ASP A 160 -23.20 21.88 -10.67
N TYR A 161 -22.97 23.17 -10.90
CA TYR A 161 -22.94 24.19 -9.86
C TYR A 161 -24.29 24.35 -9.18
N ALA A 162 -24.37 24.18 -7.87
CA ALA A 162 -25.38 24.88 -7.09
C ALA A 162 -24.98 26.35 -6.95
N ALA A 163 -25.95 27.25 -7.11
CA ALA A 163 -25.71 28.68 -7.11
C ALA A 163 -25.15 29.17 -5.75
N ASP A 164 -24.20 30.08 -5.81
CA ASP A 164 -23.68 30.97 -4.79
C ASP A 164 -24.00 30.70 -3.30
N GLY A 165 -22.97 30.27 -2.55
CA GLY A 165 -22.86 30.57 -1.09
C GLY A 165 -23.49 29.56 -0.14
N GLU A 166 -24.22 28.54 -0.60
CA GLU A 166 -24.90 27.57 0.27
C GLU A 166 -24.32 26.14 0.22
N THR A 167 -23.20 25.91 -0.46
CA THR A 167 -22.57 24.58 -0.58
C THR A 167 -21.41 24.39 0.38
N LEU A 168 -21.33 23.23 1.05
CA LEU A 168 -20.18 22.82 1.83
C LEU A 168 -19.01 22.48 0.89
N GLU A 169 -17.90 23.17 1.03
CA GLU A 169 -16.70 22.94 0.20
C GLU A 169 -15.83 21.85 0.81
N VAL A 170 -15.63 20.75 0.07
CA VAL A 170 -14.84 19.60 0.52
C VAL A 170 -13.71 19.32 -0.46
N TRP A 171 -12.48 19.26 0.04
CA TRP A 171 -11.33 18.84 -0.77
C TRP A 171 -10.96 17.39 -0.49
N MET A 172 -10.60 16.66 -1.54
CA MET A 172 -10.25 15.26 -1.49
C MET A 172 -8.91 15.01 -2.18
N ASN A 173 -8.02 14.26 -1.51
CA ASN A 173 -6.72 13.89 -2.04
C ASN A 173 -6.68 12.40 -2.42
N LEU A 174 -7.42 12.02 -3.44
CA LEU A 174 -7.43 10.67 -4.04
C LEU A 174 -7.46 10.76 -5.58
N GLY A 175 -7.76 9.64 -6.25
CA GLY A 175 -7.93 9.59 -7.69
C GLY A 175 -9.31 10.10 -8.15
N ARG A 176 -9.41 10.40 -9.46
CA ARG A 176 -10.63 10.92 -10.06
C ARG A 176 -11.79 9.91 -10.01
N ASP A 177 -11.52 8.64 -10.20
CA ASP A 177 -12.55 7.59 -10.18
C ASP A 177 -13.15 7.45 -8.78
N GLN A 178 -12.33 7.54 -7.75
CA GLN A 178 -12.77 7.54 -6.35
C GLN A 178 -13.61 8.79 -6.04
N LEU A 179 -13.20 9.97 -6.55
CA LEU A 179 -13.98 11.19 -6.40
C LEU A 179 -15.37 11.06 -7.05
N GLN A 180 -15.46 10.42 -8.23
CA GLN A 180 -16.74 10.18 -8.91
C GLN A 180 -17.67 9.25 -8.11
N VAL A 181 -17.11 8.20 -7.47
CA VAL A 181 -17.87 7.32 -6.58
C VAL A 181 -18.44 8.13 -5.42
N LEU A 182 -17.59 8.88 -4.71
CA LEU A 182 -18.02 9.67 -3.56
C LEU A 182 -19.04 10.74 -3.94
N LYS A 183 -18.85 11.44 -5.08
CA LYS A 183 -19.81 12.43 -5.57
C LYS A 183 -21.17 11.78 -5.87
N SER A 184 -21.19 10.60 -6.49
CA SER A 184 -22.44 9.87 -6.74
C SER A 184 -23.17 9.52 -5.44
N MET A 185 -22.44 9.09 -4.40
CA MET A 185 -23.01 8.78 -3.09
C MET A 185 -23.54 10.02 -2.38
N ILE A 186 -22.81 11.14 -2.46
CA ILE A 186 -23.27 12.44 -1.92
C ILE A 186 -24.60 12.84 -2.56
N ASP A 187 -24.70 12.76 -3.88
CA ASP A 187 -25.88 13.21 -4.64
C ASP A 187 -27.08 12.26 -4.45
N SER A 188 -26.83 10.96 -4.28
CA SER A 188 -27.90 9.95 -4.16
C SER A 188 -28.38 9.69 -2.73
N SER A 189 -27.54 9.91 -1.73
CA SER A 189 -27.82 9.58 -0.33
C SER A 189 -27.67 10.80 0.57
N PHE A 190 -26.46 11.34 0.74
CA PHE A 190 -26.20 12.37 1.74
C PHE A 190 -27.02 13.65 1.55
N THR A 191 -26.96 14.25 0.36
CA THR A 191 -27.67 15.52 0.09
C THR A 191 -29.19 15.39 0.21
N PRO A 192 -29.85 14.32 -0.31
CA PRO A 192 -31.29 14.13 -0.11
C PRO A 192 -31.71 13.91 1.34
N GLU A 193 -30.88 13.23 2.14
CA GLU A 193 -31.20 12.91 3.53
C GLU A 193 -30.94 14.08 4.50
N GLN A 194 -29.84 14.81 4.29
CA GLN A 194 -29.39 15.85 5.20
C GLN A 194 -29.74 17.27 4.75
N GLY A 195 -30.14 17.46 3.49
CA GLY A 195 -30.43 18.77 2.92
C GLY A 195 -29.20 19.67 2.75
N ILE A 196 -27.99 19.13 2.87
CA ILE A 196 -26.72 19.86 2.74
C ILE A 196 -26.14 19.60 1.34
N ALA A 197 -25.99 20.65 0.55
CA ALA A 197 -25.31 20.56 -0.73
C ALA A 197 -23.78 20.54 -0.53
N VAL A 198 -23.07 19.64 -1.24
CA VAL A 198 -21.62 19.48 -1.13
C VAL A 198 -20.95 19.67 -2.48
N ASP A 199 -20.00 20.62 -2.53
CA ASP A 199 -19.07 20.78 -3.65
C ASP A 199 -17.75 20.08 -3.31
N ILE A 200 -17.49 18.94 -3.97
CA ILE A 200 -16.29 18.15 -3.73
C ILE A 200 -15.27 18.33 -4.86
N SER A 201 -14.04 18.69 -4.50
CA SER A 201 -12.96 18.99 -5.43
C SER A 201 -11.75 18.09 -5.20
N LEU A 202 -11.12 17.65 -6.29
CA LEU A 202 -9.85 16.92 -6.26
C LEU A 202 -8.69 17.90 -6.13
N VAL A 203 -8.02 17.87 -4.98
CA VAL A 203 -6.86 18.74 -4.69
C VAL A 203 -5.69 17.88 -4.19
N PRO A 204 -4.80 17.43 -5.09
CA PRO A 204 -3.67 16.59 -4.73
C PRO A 204 -2.53 17.41 -4.11
N GLY A 205 -2.70 17.86 -2.88
CA GLY A 205 -1.71 18.65 -2.16
C GLY A 205 -2.03 20.15 -2.09
N GLY A 206 -1.18 20.92 -1.40
CA GLY A 206 -1.34 22.38 -1.27
C GLY A 206 -2.39 22.83 -0.23
N LEU A 207 -2.97 21.92 0.56
CA LEU A 207 -3.96 22.27 1.60
C LEU A 207 -3.38 23.25 2.62
N ILE A 208 -2.18 23.00 3.12
CA ILE A 208 -1.55 23.87 4.15
C ILE A 208 -1.34 25.27 3.60
N GLU A 209 -0.85 25.40 2.37
CA GLU A 209 -0.62 26.68 1.69
C GLU A 209 -1.93 27.45 1.47
N ALA A 210 -2.97 26.75 1.01
CA ALA A 210 -4.29 27.34 0.80
C ALA A 210 -4.91 27.84 2.12
N VAL A 211 -4.83 27.04 3.17
CA VAL A 211 -5.32 27.42 4.51
C VAL A 211 -4.56 28.63 5.04
N LEU A 212 -3.24 28.70 4.86
CA LEU A 212 -2.43 29.86 5.26
C LEU A 212 -2.76 31.11 4.43
N ALA A 213 -3.22 30.94 3.20
CA ALA A 213 -3.71 32.03 2.34
C ALA A 213 -5.17 32.43 2.60
N GLY A 214 -5.87 31.77 3.53
CA GLY A 214 -7.28 32.01 3.82
C GLY A 214 -8.23 31.52 2.71
N LYS A 215 -7.82 30.50 1.95
CA LYS A 215 -8.55 29.94 0.81
C LYS A 215 -8.75 28.42 0.95
N GLY A 216 -8.78 27.93 2.18
CA GLY A 216 -9.02 26.51 2.45
C GLY A 216 -10.52 26.14 2.34
N PRO A 217 -10.84 24.84 2.17
CA PRO A 217 -12.21 24.33 2.15
C PRO A 217 -12.82 24.29 3.56
N ASP A 218 -14.08 23.90 3.69
CA ASP A 218 -14.72 23.63 4.97
C ASP A 218 -14.21 22.34 5.59
N ALA A 219 -14.05 21.29 4.78
CA ALA A 219 -13.49 20.00 5.18
C ALA A 219 -12.49 19.47 4.16
N ALA A 220 -11.55 18.63 4.62
CA ALA A 220 -10.60 17.96 3.74
C ALA A 220 -10.50 16.48 4.11
N LEU A 221 -10.51 15.62 3.09
CA LEU A 221 -10.45 14.16 3.20
C LEU A 221 -9.12 13.63 2.66
N TYR A 222 -8.64 12.52 3.23
CA TYR A 222 -7.42 11.81 2.81
C TYR A 222 -6.16 12.66 2.88
N ILE A 223 -6.08 13.56 3.84
CA ILE A 223 -4.83 14.29 4.13
C ILE A 223 -3.84 13.39 4.87
N GLY A 224 -2.56 13.73 4.81
CA GLY A 224 -1.50 12.94 5.48
C GLY A 224 -1.67 12.91 7.00
N ALA A 225 -1.27 11.83 7.65
CA ALA A 225 -1.43 11.62 9.09
C ALA A 225 -0.84 12.74 9.97
N ALA A 226 0.22 13.42 9.50
CA ALA A 226 0.85 14.51 10.24
C ALA A 226 0.16 15.87 10.07
N ASP A 227 -0.67 16.04 9.05
CA ASP A 227 -1.28 17.33 8.71
C ASP A 227 -2.28 17.83 9.76
N PRO A 228 -3.15 16.99 10.36
CA PRO A 228 -4.08 17.43 11.39
C PRO A 228 -3.39 18.12 12.57
N VAL A 229 -2.31 17.54 13.09
CA VAL A 229 -1.55 18.10 14.21
C VAL A 229 -0.82 19.38 13.80
N ASN A 230 -0.26 19.42 12.58
CA ASN A 230 0.39 20.60 12.04
C ASN A 230 -0.58 21.77 11.84
N LEU A 231 -1.81 21.50 11.40
CA LEU A 231 -2.88 22.48 11.25
C LEU A 231 -3.43 22.91 12.61
N ALA A 232 -3.63 21.97 13.55
CA ALA A 232 -4.08 22.23 14.92
C ALA A 232 -3.11 23.15 15.69
N ALA A 233 -1.80 22.90 15.54
CA ALA A 233 -0.76 23.76 16.14
C ALA A 233 -0.78 25.19 15.62
N ARG A 234 -1.38 25.42 14.44
CA ARG A 234 -1.59 26.75 13.84
C ARG A 234 -2.97 27.33 14.11
N GLY A 235 -3.87 26.59 14.78
CA GLY A 235 -5.25 26.98 15.02
C GLY A 235 -6.13 26.98 13.76
N ALA A 236 -5.75 26.22 12.74
CA ALA A 236 -6.39 26.21 11.42
C ALA A 236 -7.49 25.16 11.26
N VAL A 237 -7.65 24.25 12.21
CA VAL A 237 -8.66 23.19 12.22
C VAL A 237 -9.51 23.23 13.47
N THR A 238 -10.72 22.69 13.38
CA THR A 238 -11.64 22.54 14.48
C THR A 238 -11.34 21.24 15.24
N ALA A 239 -11.38 21.30 16.58
CA ALA A 239 -11.24 20.08 17.38
C ALA A 239 -12.52 19.26 17.30
N LEU A 240 -12.43 18.05 16.74
CA LEU A 240 -13.58 17.18 16.56
C LEU A 240 -14.10 16.63 17.88
N SER A 241 -13.22 16.48 18.88
CA SER A 241 -13.59 16.08 20.25
C SER A 241 -14.48 17.11 20.99
N ASP A 242 -14.69 18.30 20.44
CA ASP A 242 -15.57 19.31 21.03
C ASP A 242 -17.04 19.11 20.60
N PHE A 243 -17.32 18.29 19.57
CA PHE A 243 -18.68 17.93 19.17
C PHE A 243 -19.30 16.95 20.17
N ALA A 244 -20.58 17.12 20.48
CA ALA A 244 -21.25 16.42 21.55
C ALA A 244 -21.32 14.87 21.35
N ASP A 245 -21.42 14.43 20.11
CA ASP A 245 -21.54 13.03 19.69
C ASP A 245 -20.20 12.42 19.22
N PHE A 246 -19.08 13.12 19.39
CA PHE A 246 -17.75 12.63 18.98
C PHE A 246 -17.42 11.25 19.56
N THR A 247 -17.75 11.01 20.83
CA THR A 247 -17.46 9.73 21.50
C THR A 247 -18.19 8.57 20.82
N GLU A 248 -19.42 8.78 20.35
CA GLU A 248 -20.19 7.78 19.61
C GLU A 248 -19.55 7.52 18.24
N VAL A 249 -19.26 8.58 17.49
CA VAL A 249 -18.62 8.48 16.15
C VAL A 249 -17.26 7.80 16.23
N SER A 250 -16.49 8.08 17.27
CA SER A 250 -15.14 7.51 17.43
C SER A 250 -15.13 5.99 17.67
N GLN A 251 -16.26 5.40 18.11
CA GLN A 251 -16.39 3.94 18.29
C GLN A 251 -16.28 3.14 16.98
N ALA A 252 -16.45 3.79 15.83
CA ALA A 252 -16.24 3.17 14.52
C ALA A 252 -14.77 2.74 14.29
N PHE A 253 -13.85 3.27 15.06
CA PHE A 253 -12.41 3.03 14.95
C PHE A 253 -11.85 2.28 16.15
N TYR A 254 -10.62 1.76 16.02
CA TYR A 254 -9.82 1.40 17.18
C TYR A 254 -9.28 2.67 17.84
N ASP A 255 -9.23 2.72 19.17
CA ASP A 255 -8.73 3.90 19.91
C ASP A 255 -7.31 4.29 19.49
N SER A 256 -6.51 3.31 19.13
CA SER A 256 -5.15 3.50 18.61
C SER A 256 -5.11 4.35 17.32
N ASN A 257 -6.10 4.23 16.45
CA ASN A 257 -6.15 5.00 15.19
C ASN A 257 -6.39 6.50 15.41
N LEU A 258 -6.80 6.92 16.61
CA LEU A 258 -6.98 8.32 16.96
C LEU A 258 -5.74 8.95 17.60
N ILE A 259 -4.74 8.13 17.99
CA ILE A 259 -3.51 8.62 18.65
C ILE A 259 -2.76 9.66 17.81
N PRO A 260 -2.55 9.46 16.49
CA PRO A 260 -1.83 10.41 15.65
C PRO A 260 -2.48 11.80 15.56
N TYR A 261 -3.78 11.87 15.78
CA TYR A 261 -4.59 13.09 15.58
C TYR A 261 -4.84 13.85 16.88
N ARG A 262 -4.22 13.42 17.98
CA ARG A 262 -4.32 14.09 19.29
C ARG A 262 -3.29 15.22 19.42
N TYR A 263 -3.75 16.40 19.77
CA TYR A 263 -2.91 17.52 20.11
C TYR A 263 -3.48 18.30 21.29
N ARG A 264 -2.67 18.50 22.35
CA ARG A 264 -3.09 19.18 23.59
C ARG A 264 -4.42 18.66 24.15
N ASN A 265 -4.53 17.35 24.30
CA ASN A 265 -5.70 16.60 24.82
C ASN A 265 -7.00 16.73 23.99
N ARG A 266 -6.92 17.16 22.73
CA ARG A 266 -8.05 17.20 21.79
C ARG A 266 -7.74 16.38 20.56
N VAL A 267 -8.80 15.85 19.94
CA VAL A 267 -8.71 15.13 18.67
C VAL A 267 -9.14 16.05 17.53
N TYR A 268 -8.34 16.13 16.47
CA TYR A 268 -8.55 17.07 15.38
C TYR A 268 -8.87 16.42 14.04
N ALA A 269 -8.88 15.09 13.95
CA ALA A 269 -9.22 14.38 12.74
C ALA A 269 -9.89 13.05 13.04
N LEU A 270 -10.63 12.52 12.04
CA LEU A 270 -11.05 11.13 11.98
C LEU A 270 -10.20 10.38 10.94
N PRO A 271 -9.81 9.12 11.19
CA PRO A 271 -9.08 8.34 10.21
C PRO A 271 -9.95 7.99 9.01
N CYS A 272 -9.42 8.15 7.78
CA CYS A 272 -10.06 7.69 6.54
C CYS A 272 -9.56 6.30 6.15
N THR A 273 -8.24 6.11 6.16
CA THR A 273 -7.60 4.83 5.86
C THR A 273 -6.67 4.40 6.99
N ALA A 274 -6.50 3.09 7.12
CA ALA A 274 -5.50 2.50 8.01
C ALA A 274 -4.86 1.31 7.29
N GLU A 275 -3.54 1.36 7.07
CA GLU A 275 -2.77 0.30 6.48
C GLU A 275 -1.76 -0.22 7.51
N PHE A 276 -1.90 -1.48 7.86
CA PHE A 276 -1.04 -2.13 8.86
C PHE A 276 -0.22 -3.26 8.23
N PRO A 277 0.92 -3.63 8.84
CA PRO A 277 1.78 -4.68 8.32
C PRO A 277 1.15 -6.06 8.49
N MET A 278 1.33 -6.87 7.45
CA MET A 278 1.06 -8.31 7.46
C MET A 278 2.30 -9.04 6.95
N MET A 279 2.49 -10.26 7.41
CA MET A 279 3.47 -11.18 6.84
C MET A 279 2.83 -11.96 5.71
N PHE A 280 3.46 -11.95 4.53
CA PHE A 280 3.10 -12.73 3.35
C PHE A 280 4.04 -13.92 3.25
N VAL A 281 3.48 -15.11 3.07
CA VAL A 281 4.23 -16.36 3.13
C VAL A 281 3.87 -17.25 1.95
N ARG A 282 4.85 -17.66 1.15
CA ARG A 282 4.74 -18.70 0.13
C ARG A 282 4.72 -20.06 0.81
N THR A 283 3.52 -20.60 1.00
CA THR A 283 3.32 -21.89 1.69
C THR A 283 3.93 -23.04 0.91
N ASP A 284 3.82 -23.01 -0.42
CA ASP A 284 4.44 -23.99 -1.31
C ASP A 284 5.97 -24.08 -1.14
N VAL A 285 6.63 -22.92 -1.00
CA VAL A 285 8.10 -22.86 -0.83
C VAL A 285 8.52 -23.33 0.56
N LEU A 286 7.78 -22.93 1.60
CA LEU A 286 8.08 -23.35 2.97
C LEU A 286 7.87 -24.87 3.12
N GLU A 287 6.78 -25.42 2.57
CA GLU A 287 6.50 -26.87 2.55
C GLU A 287 7.61 -27.64 1.83
N GLU A 288 8.06 -27.16 0.65
CA GLU A 288 9.19 -27.74 -0.10
C GLU A 288 10.46 -27.83 0.74
N LEU A 289 10.69 -26.82 1.59
CA LEU A 289 11.88 -26.73 2.44
C LEU A 289 11.69 -27.34 3.84
N GLY A 290 10.49 -27.81 4.17
CA GLY A 290 10.16 -28.35 5.49
C GLY A 290 10.21 -27.28 6.60
N LEU A 291 9.78 -26.05 6.30
CA LEU A 291 9.81 -24.90 7.21
C LEU A 291 8.40 -24.53 7.68
N ASP A 292 8.28 -24.16 8.92
CA ASP A 292 7.08 -23.58 9.51
C ASP A 292 7.04 -22.06 9.33
N ILE A 293 5.85 -21.47 9.42
CA ILE A 293 5.65 -20.01 9.42
C ILE A 293 6.19 -19.43 10.73
N PRO A 294 7.20 -18.54 10.71
CA PRO A 294 7.80 -17.99 11.91
C PRO A 294 6.81 -17.14 12.70
N GLN A 295 6.74 -17.36 14.01
CA GLN A 295 5.83 -16.67 14.93
C GLN A 295 6.54 -15.60 15.76
N THR A 296 7.87 -15.66 15.83
CA THR A 296 8.73 -14.74 16.58
C THR A 296 9.85 -14.22 15.69
N TRP A 297 10.46 -13.10 16.10
CA TRP A 297 11.60 -12.55 15.36
C TRP A 297 12.83 -13.46 15.39
N ASP A 298 13.01 -14.24 16.46
CA ASP A 298 14.09 -15.21 16.54
C ASP A 298 13.87 -16.35 15.54
N GLU A 299 12.67 -16.91 15.48
CA GLU A 299 12.29 -17.91 14.46
C GLU A 299 12.44 -17.33 13.04
N MET A 300 12.12 -16.05 12.83
CA MET A 300 12.30 -15.38 11.54
C MET A 300 13.78 -15.33 11.14
N VAL A 301 14.69 -15.05 12.08
CA VAL A 301 16.14 -15.05 11.83
C VAL A 301 16.63 -16.46 11.52
N ASP A 302 16.17 -17.47 12.25
CA ASP A 302 16.54 -18.87 12.00
C ASP A 302 16.04 -19.34 10.63
N THR A 303 14.80 -19.04 10.29
CA THR A 303 14.21 -19.31 8.98
C THR A 303 14.99 -18.60 7.87
N ALA A 304 15.31 -17.32 8.05
CA ALA A 304 16.10 -16.55 7.09
C ALA A 304 17.48 -17.17 6.85
N ALA A 305 18.14 -17.69 7.90
CA ALA A 305 19.44 -18.37 7.76
C ALA A 305 19.35 -19.65 6.91
N ILE A 306 18.23 -20.39 7.00
CA ILE A 306 17.99 -21.57 6.16
C ILE A 306 17.71 -21.15 4.71
N LEU A 307 16.87 -20.15 4.50
CA LEU A 307 16.54 -19.60 3.18
C LEU A 307 17.80 -19.07 2.46
N GLN A 308 18.67 -18.34 3.18
CA GLN A 308 19.90 -17.79 2.62
C GLN A 308 20.89 -18.87 2.15
N ARG A 309 20.94 -20.04 2.81
CA ARG A 309 21.73 -21.19 2.34
C ARG A 309 21.24 -21.73 0.98
N ARG A 310 20.02 -21.42 0.63
CA ARG A 310 19.36 -21.75 -0.64
C ARG A 310 19.27 -20.53 -1.56
N ASN A 311 20.05 -19.48 -1.34
CA ASN A 311 20.03 -18.22 -2.08
C ASN A 311 18.65 -17.52 -2.09
N LEU A 312 17.75 -17.88 -1.18
CA LEU A 312 16.47 -17.21 -0.97
C LEU A 312 16.60 -16.15 0.14
N GLN A 313 15.68 -15.21 0.20
CA GLN A 313 15.76 -14.10 1.16
C GLN A 313 14.41 -13.85 1.83
N VAL A 314 14.45 -13.15 2.95
CA VAL A 314 13.28 -12.60 3.63
C VAL A 314 13.21 -11.10 3.38
N GLY A 315 12.01 -10.57 3.10
CA GLY A 315 11.75 -9.15 2.90
C GLY A 315 11.24 -8.48 4.17
N ILE A 316 12.03 -7.58 4.75
CA ILE A 316 11.61 -6.71 5.86
C ILE A 316 11.79 -5.25 5.42
N PRO A 317 10.75 -4.40 5.53
CA PRO A 317 10.88 -2.98 5.20
C PRO A 317 11.97 -2.30 6.00
N SER A 318 12.93 -1.68 5.32
CA SER A 318 14.10 -1.01 5.93
C SER A 318 13.79 0.40 6.44
N GLY A 319 12.56 0.89 6.28
CA GLY A 319 12.13 2.17 6.80
C GLY A 319 12.16 2.21 8.33
N VAL A 320 12.66 3.30 8.90
CA VAL A 320 12.75 3.50 10.35
C VAL A 320 11.70 4.46 10.89
N ALA A 321 11.07 5.24 10.01
CA ALA A 321 10.12 6.27 10.40
C ALA A 321 9.15 6.58 9.28
N GLY A 322 7.99 7.12 9.62
CA GLY A 322 6.92 7.43 8.68
C GLY A 322 6.23 6.19 8.11
N ASN A 323 5.56 6.38 7.00
CA ASN A 323 4.65 5.41 6.36
C ASN A 323 5.32 4.13 5.81
N SER A 324 6.58 3.87 6.10
CA SER A 324 7.28 2.66 5.64
C SER A 324 8.15 2.04 6.74
N GLY A 325 7.96 2.48 7.97
CA GLY A 325 8.83 2.10 9.08
C GLY A 325 8.32 0.91 9.86
N LEU A 326 9.12 -0.16 9.94
CA LEU A 326 8.87 -1.27 10.86
C LEU A 326 9.57 -1.08 12.22
N TYR A 327 10.50 -0.11 12.35
CA TYR A 327 11.20 0.15 13.61
C TYR A 327 10.24 0.48 14.76
N SER A 328 9.17 1.22 14.50
CA SER A 328 8.13 1.53 15.49
C SER A 328 7.47 0.27 16.08
N THR A 329 7.30 -0.78 15.27
CA THR A 329 6.83 -2.09 15.75
C THR A 329 7.81 -2.69 16.78
N PHE A 330 9.12 -2.63 16.54
CA PHE A 330 10.11 -3.11 17.51
C PHE A 330 10.12 -2.31 18.81
N LEU A 331 9.81 -1.01 18.75
CA LEU A 331 9.65 -0.16 19.94
C LEU A 331 8.44 -0.58 20.76
N VAL A 332 7.25 -0.64 20.14
CA VAL A 332 6.01 -0.95 20.89
C VAL A 332 6.03 -2.36 21.46
N GLN A 333 6.66 -3.32 20.78
CA GLN A 333 6.88 -4.67 21.30
C GLN A 333 7.78 -4.72 22.53
N ARG A 334 8.53 -3.63 22.81
CA ARG A 334 9.35 -3.45 24.02
C ARG A 334 8.78 -2.41 24.98
N GLY A 335 7.52 -2.01 24.79
CA GLY A 335 6.81 -1.08 25.68
C GLY A 335 7.27 0.37 25.57
N VAL A 336 7.88 0.76 24.45
CA VAL A 336 8.37 2.14 24.24
C VAL A 336 7.58 2.82 23.14
N SER A 337 7.12 4.07 23.39
CA SER A 337 6.61 5.00 22.40
C SER A 337 7.69 5.97 21.95
N TYR A 338 7.43 6.76 20.89
CA TYR A 338 8.39 7.77 20.44
C TYR A 338 8.63 8.86 21.48
N TYR A 339 7.60 9.30 22.18
CA TYR A 339 7.62 10.45 23.06
C TYR A 339 7.24 10.09 24.50
N ASN A 340 7.64 10.93 25.44
CA ASN A 340 7.12 10.95 26.79
C ASN A 340 5.62 11.39 26.79
N GLU A 341 4.94 11.23 27.92
CA GLU A 341 3.50 11.55 28.05
C GLU A 341 3.20 13.01 27.71
N GLU A 342 4.10 13.92 28.03
CA GLU A 342 3.98 15.36 27.78
C GLU A 342 4.32 15.75 26.34
N HIS A 343 4.79 14.83 25.50
CA HIS A 343 5.24 15.08 24.13
C HIS A 343 6.33 16.16 24.00
N THR A 344 7.20 16.27 25.01
CA THR A 344 8.27 17.27 25.10
C THR A 344 9.65 16.73 24.76
N ALA A 345 9.85 15.43 24.86
CA ALA A 345 11.11 14.74 24.56
C ALA A 345 10.83 13.33 24.00
N THR A 346 11.83 12.77 23.35
CA THR A 346 11.79 11.37 22.91
C THR A 346 12.18 10.39 24.02
N ARG A 347 11.79 9.14 23.84
CA ARG A 347 12.20 8.02 24.72
C ARG A 347 13.35 7.17 24.13
N PHE A 348 14.02 7.68 23.10
CA PHE A 348 15.07 6.93 22.38
C PHE A 348 16.35 6.70 23.18
N HIS A 349 16.51 7.36 24.32
CA HIS A 349 17.61 7.14 25.25
C HIS A 349 17.37 5.97 26.22
N GLU A 350 16.14 5.43 26.28
CA GLU A 350 15.81 4.30 27.12
C GLU A 350 16.45 2.99 26.58
N GLU A 351 16.80 2.10 27.50
CA GLU A 351 17.47 0.84 27.15
C GLU A 351 16.65 0.01 26.15
N ASN A 352 15.34 -0.11 26.38
CA ASN A 352 14.43 -0.84 25.51
C ASN A 352 14.35 -0.23 24.09
N ALA A 353 14.45 1.10 23.95
CA ALA A 353 14.49 1.77 22.66
C ALA A 353 15.82 1.51 21.92
N ILE A 354 16.92 1.53 22.65
CA ILE A 354 18.24 1.23 22.11
C ILE A 354 18.32 -0.24 21.67
N GLU A 355 17.76 -1.15 22.45
CA GLU A 355 17.66 -2.56 22.10
C GLU A 355 16.80 -2.75 20.84
N ALA A 356 15.60 -2.12 20.77
CA ALA A 356 14.74 -2.14 19.59
C ALA A 356 15.50 -1.69 18.33
N PHE A 357 16.24 -0.59 18.43
CA PHE A 357 17.03 -0.06 17.31
C PHE A 357 18.18 -0.97 16.90
N THR A 358 18.85 -1.58 17.89
CA THR A 358 19.96 -2.51 17.68
C THR A 358 19.45 -3.77 16.95
N VAL A 359 18.38 -4.40 17.46
CA VAL A 359 17.79 -5.59 16.83
C VAL A 359 17.34 -5.28 15.40
N PHE A 360 16.66 -4.15 15.19
CA PHE A 360 16.21 -3.75 13.86
C PHE A 360 17.39 -3.52 12.89
N THR A 361 18.45 -2.86 13.31
CA THR A 361 19.64 -2.65 12.46
C THR A 361 20.42 -3.93 12.23
N ASP A 362 20.39 -4.90 13.16
CA ASP A 362 21.06 -6.19 13.05
C ASP A 362 20.51 -7.05 11.90
N PHE A 363 19.23 -6.91 11.53
CA PHE A 363 18.70 -7.57 10.32
C PHE A 363 19.56 -7.26 9.09
N TYR A 364 20.01 -6.01 8.94
CA TYR A 364 20.77 -5.55 7.78
C TYR A 364 22.30 -5.65 7.99
N THR A 365 22.77 -5.57 9.22
CA THR A 365 24.21 -5.53 9.51
C THR A 365 24.79 -6.89 9.85
N LYS A 366 24.01 -7.78 10.47
CA LYS A 366 24.43 -9.11 10.91
C LYS A 366 23.78 -10.22 10.08
N TYR A 367 22.47 -10.13 9.86
CA TYR A 367 21.70 -11.24 9.27
C TYR A 367 21.53 -11.12 7.75
N GLY A 368 22.09 -10.06 7.11
CA GLY A 368 22.14 -9.95 5.65
C GLY A 368 20.81 -9.75 4.93
N PHE A 369 19.81 -9.21 5.61
CA PHE A 369 18.54 -8.87 4.96
C PHE A 369 18.75 -7.78 3.90
N PRO A 370 18.05 -7.82 2.76
CA PRO A 370 18.22 -6.84 1.70
C PRO A 370 17.64 -5.48 2.10
N LEU A 371 18.39 -4.42 1.80
CA LEU A 371 17.97 -3.04 2.09
C LEU A 371 16.99 -2.48 1.06
N SER A 372 17.05 -2.98 -0.16
CA SER A 372 16.20 -2.54 -1.27
C SER A 372 15.85 -3.74 -2.15
N TYR A 373 14.60 -3.88 -2.44
CA TYR A 373 14.06 -4.96 -3.27
C TYR A 373 12.66 -4.58 -3.77
N ASN A 374 12.22 -5.21 -4.85
CA ASN A 374 10.81 -5.23 -5.22
C ASN A 374 10.18 -6.48 -4.62
N PHE A 375 9.38 -6.30 -3.56
CA PHE A 375 8.79 -7.43 -2.84
C PHE A 375 7.86 -8.23 -3.73
N PHE A 376 6.93 -7.57 -4.44
CA PHE A 376 5.98 -8.23 -5.32
C PHE A 376 6.68 -9.16 -6.33
N ASN A 377 7.67 -8.63 -7.07
CA ASN A 377 8.35 -9.42 -8.09
C ASN A 377 9.12 -10.61 -7.51
N ARG A 378 9.79 -10.41 -6.37
CA ARG A 378 10.58 -11.48 -5.74
C ARG A 378 9.73 -12.50 -4.99
N PHE A 379 8.58 -12.09 -4.47
CA PHE A 379 7.59 -12.99 -3.89
C PHE A 379 6.93 -13.83 -4.98
N ARG A 380 6.59 -13.22 -6.13
CA ARG A 380 6.03 -13.89 -7.29
C ARG A 380 6.93 -15.02 -7.80
N THR A 381 8.23 -14.76 -7.95
CA THR A 381 9.21 -15.76 -8.38
C THR A 381 9.60 -16.77 -7.29
N GLY A 382 9.24 -16.50 -6.02
CA GLY A 382 9.62 -17.32 -4.87
C GLY A 382 11.05 -17.09 -4.36
N GLU A 383 11.80 -16.10 -4.91
CA GLU A 383 13.11 -15.69 -4.38
C GLU A 383 13.01 -15.11 -2.96
N MET A 384 11.86 -14.56 -2.62
CA MET A 384 11.56 -13.97 -1.32
C MET A 384 10.26 -14.56 -0.78
N PRO A 385 10.30 -15.82 -0.29
CA PRO A 385 9.10 -16.55 0.08
C PRO A 385 8.42 -16.03 1.35
N ILE A 386 9.10 -15.21 2.13
CA ILE A 386 8.54 -14.52 3.29
C ILE A 386 8.85 -13.03 3.17
N GLY A 387 7.85 -12.20 3.45
CA GLY A 387 8.06 -10.77 3.56
C GLY A 387 6.97 -10.08 4.36
N ILE A 388 7.29 -8.90 4.88
CA ILE A 388 6.35 -8.04 5.59
C ILE A 388 6.06 -6.83 4.71
N ASP A 389 4.79 -6.56 4.47
CA ASP A 389 4.32 -5.42 3.70
C ASP A 389 2.94 -4.96 4.23
N SER A 390 2.40 -3.87 3.68
CA SER A 390 1.00 -3.49 3.94
C SER A 390 0.06 -4.63 3.56
N TYR A 391 -0.99 -4.85 4.35
CA TYR A 391 -1.99 -5.85 3.99
C TYR A 391 -2.62 -5.60 2.60
N THR A 392 -2.55 -4.38 2.09
CA THR A 392 -3.01 -4.01 0.75
C THR A 392 -2.18 -4.64 -0.38
N MET A 393 -0.98 -5.16 -0.09
CA MET A 393 -0.20 -6.01 -1.01
C MET A 393 -1.01 -7.23 -1.49
N TYR A 394 -1.96 -7.70 -0.67
CA TYR A 394 -2.92 -8.72 -1.07
C TYR A 394 -3.62 -8.35 -2.39
N ASN A 395 -4.07 -7.10 -2.51
CA ASN A 395 -4.78 -6.63 -3.70
C ASN A 395 -3.90 -6.69 -4.96
N THR A 396 -2.64 -6.30 -4.80
CA THR A 396 -1.64 -6.37 -5.89
C THR A 396 -1.37 -7.81 -6.30
N LEU A 397 -1.22 -8.73 -5.33
CA LEU A 397 -1.01 -10.15 -5.61
C LEU A 397 -2.22 -10.78 -6.31
N GLN A 398 -3.44 -10.45 -5.88
CA GLN A 398 -4.67 -10.97 -6.51
C GLN A 398 -4.85 -10.47 -7.93
N ALA A 399 -4.54 -9.21 -8.19
CA ALA A 399 -4.72 -8.61 -9.52
C ALA A 399 -3.59 -8.99 -10.49
N ALA A 400 -2.34 -8.96 -10.05
CA ALA A 400 -1.17 -9.04 -10.93
C ALA A 400 -0.40 -10.38 -10.85
N ALA A 401 -0.77 -11.29 -9.94
CA ALA A 401 -0.16 -12.62 -9.82
C ALA A 401 -1.20 -13.72 -9.56
N PRO A 402 -2.26 -13.84 -10.40
CA PRO A 402 -3.33 -14.84 -10.19
C PRO A 402 -2.81 -16.28 -10.22
N GLU A 403 -1.68 -16.55 -10.87
CA GLU A 403 -1.01 -17.85 -10.88
C GLU A 403 -0.54 -18.32 -9.49
N LEU A 404 -0.41 -17.39 -8.53
CA LEU A 404 -0.04 -17.73 -7.15
C LEU A 404 -1.24 -18.13 -6.28
N SER A 405 -2.45 -18.16 -6.81
CA SER A 405 -3.65 -18.49 -6.04
C SER A 405 -3.50 -19.85 -5.35
N GLY A 406 -3.69 -19.86 -4.01
CA GLY A 406 -3.54 -21.06 -3.19
C GLY A 406 -2.11 -21.44 -2.82
N LEU A 407 -1.08 -20.73 -3.31
CA LEU A 407 0.33 -21.00 -3.01
C LEU A 407 0.91 -20.10 -1.91
N TRP A 408 0.10 -19.23 -1.33
CA TRP A 408 0.54 -18.29 -0.30
C TRP A 408 -0.59 -17.94 0.68
N THR A 409 -0.20 -17.39 1.81
CA THR A 409 -1.13 -16.92 2.84
C THR A 409 -0.63 -15.64 3.49
N MET A 410 -1.55 -14.93 4.17
CA MET A 410 -1.23 -13.88 5.11
C MET A 410 -1.12 -14.46 6.52
N ALA A 411 -0.13 -13.99 7.27
CA ALA A 411 0.08 -14.35 8.67
C ALA A 411 0.34 -13.09 9.51
N PRO A 412 0.13 -13.14 10.83
CA PRO A 412 0.50 -12.06 11.73
C PRO A 412 2.00 -11.73 11.67
N VAL A 413 2.32 -10.47 11.94
CA VAL A 413 3.72 -10.03 12.11
C VAL A 413 4.34 -10.74 13.32
N PRO A 414 5.61 -11.19 13.26
CA PRO A 414 6.26 -11.88 14.35
C PRO A 414 6.29 -11.09 15.65
N ALA A 415 6.19 -11.80 16.76
CA ALA A 415 6.26 -11.25 18.10
C ALA A 415 7.71 -11.13 18.60
N THR A 416 7.94 -10.18 19.50
CA THR A 416 9.12 -10.21 20.39
C THR A 416 8.81 -11.06 21.62
N VAL A 417 9.73 -11.92 22.00
CA VAL A 417 9.70 -12.65 23.27
C VAL A 417 10.76 -12.10 24.19
N SER A 418 10.36 -11.58 25.34
CA SER A 418 11.27 -11.04 26.35
C SER A 418 11.98 -12.16 27.12
N ALA A 419 13.06 -11.83 27.84
CA ALA A 419 13.85 -12.80 28.61
C ALA A 419 13.04 -13.53 29.71
N ASP A 420 11.95 -12.96 30.18
CA ASP A 420 11.01 -13.56 31.12
C ASP A 420 9.95 -14.46 30.45
N GLY A 421 10.01 -14.63 29.13
CA GLY A 421 9.06 -15.39 28.33
C GLY A 421 7.79 -14.63 27.93
N THR A 422 7.66 -13.35 28.29
CA THR A 422 6.51 -12.52 27.87
C THR A 422 6.56 -12.29 26.37
N ARG A 423 5.47 -12.62 25.67
CA ARG A 423 5.30 -12.43 24.24
C ARG A 423 4.50 -11.13 23.97
N CYS A 424 5.06 -10.28 23.13
CA CYS A 424 4.39 -9.07 22.64
C CYS A 424 4.34 -9.08 21.11
N ASP A 425 3.13 -9.03 20.56
CA ASP A 425 2.83 -9.06 19.11
C ASP A 425 2.15 -7.77 18.61
N THR A 426 2.21 -6.71 19.40
CA THR A 426 1.72 -5.38 19.01
C THR A 426 2.52 -4.85 17.82
N THR A 427 1.82 -4.26 16.85
CA THR A 427 2.43 -3.62 15.67
C THR A 427 1.99 -2.17 15.53
N THR A 428 2.62 -1.43 14.63
CA THR A 428 2.19 -0.06 14.28
C THR A 428 1.70 -0.02 12.84
N ASN A 429 0.80 0.93 12.51
CA ASN A 429 0.41 1.18 11.14
C ASN A 429 1.63 1.53 10.26
N LEU A 430 1.55 1.20 8.98
CA LEU A 430 2.50 1.61 7.96
C LEU A 430 2.06 2.93 7.30
N SER A 431 0.75 3.11 7.11
CA SER A 431 0.19 4.30 6.49
C SER A 431 -1.21 4.58 7.02
N SER A 432 -1.55 5.85 7.15
CA SER A 432 -2.91 6.31 7.45
C SER A 432 -3.18 7.68 6.83
N THR A 433 -4.43 7.93 6.51
CA THR A 433 -4.93 9.24 6.06
C THR A 433 -6.09 9.68 6.92
N ALA A 434 -6.36 10.97 6.92
CA ALA A 434 -7.32 11.57 7.84
C ALA A 434 -8.30 12.54 7.16
N ALA A 435 -9.44 12.75 7.83
CA ALA A 435 -10.41 13.79 7.54
C ALA A 435 -10.38 14.87 8.61
N VAL A 436 -10.41 16.14 8.21
CA VAL A 436 -10.42 17.30 9.10
C VAL A 436 -11.51 18.28 8.75
N ILE A 437 -11.94 19.08 9.74
CA ILE A 437 -12.75 20.28 9.54
C ILE A 437 -11.85 21.49 9.75
N LEU A 438 -11.78 22.35 8.74
CA LEU A 438 -11.02 23.60 8.82
C LEU A 438 -11.75 24.61 9.72
N LYS A 439 -11.14 25.77 9.97
CA LYS A 439 -11.84 26.87 10.64
C LYS A 439 -12.82 27.52 9.68
N THR A 440 -14.09 27.20 9.86
CA THR A 440 -15.22 27.64 9.04
C THR A 440 -16.42 27.97 9.91
N ASP A 441 -17.32 28.81 9.42
CA ASP A 441 -18.61 29.09 10.05
C ASP A 441 -19.61 27.93 9.84
N ARG A 442 -19.29 26.95 8.98
CA ARG A 442 -20.10 25.80 8.62
C ARG A 442 -19.65 24.51 9.32
N SER A 443 -19.04 24.62 10.48
CA SER A 443 -18.44 23.48 11.19
C SER A 443 -19.46 22.37 11.55
N GLU A 444 -20.71 22.69 11.84
CA GLU A 444 -21.76 21.71 12.15
C GLU A 444 -22.18 20.92 10.89
N GLU A 445 -22.29 21.58 9.75
CA GLU A 445 -22.58 20.90 8.47
C GLU A 445 -21.41 20.01 8.04
N ALA A 446 -20.17 20.52 8.18
CA ALA A 446 -18.97 19.74 7.92
C ALA A 446 -18.87 18.51 8.85
N TRP A 447 -19.25 18.66 10.14
CA TRP A 447 -19.31 17.55 11.06
C TRP A 447 -20.38 16.52 10.67
N THR A 448 -21.55 16.97 10.25
CA THR A 448 -22.61 16.09 9.75
C THR A 448 -22.14 15.30 8.52
N PHE A 449 -21.41 15.96 7.61
CA PHE A 449 -20.82 15.30 6.46
C PHE A 449 -19.74 14.27 6.86
N LEU A 450 -18.83 14.61 7.76
CA LEU A 450 -17.79 13.69 8.20
C LEU A 450 -18.39 12.46 8.91
N LYS A 451 -19.40 12.64 9.76
CA LYS A 451 -20.09 11.52 10.43
C LYS A 451 -20.68 10.54 9.42
N TRP A 452 -21.38 11.06 8.42
CA TRP A 452 -21.91 10.23 7.34
C TRP A 452 -20.80 9.51 6.61
N PHE A 453 -19.76 10.25 6.19
CA PHE A 453 -18.66 9.69 5.39
C PHE A 453 -17.91 8.56 6.11
N VAL A 454 -17.67 8.69 7.42
CA VAL A 454 -16.94 7.67 8.18
C VAL A 454 -17.84 6.53 8.72
N SER A 455 -19.14 6.57 8.46
CA SER A 455 -20.06 5.50 8.88
C SER A 455 -19.72 4.17 8.17
N ALA A 456 -20.08 3.05 8.79
CA ALA A 456 -19.81 1.73 8.23
C ALA A 456 -20.48 1.55 6.86
N ASP A 457 -21.70 2.04 6.70
CA ASP A 457 -22.46 1.92 5.45
C ASP A 457 -21.85 2.74 4.34
N ALA A 458 -21.51 4.01 4.59
CA ALA A 458 -20.89 4.88 3.59
C ALA A 458 -19.48 4.37 3.20
N GLN A 459 -18.67 3.94 4.16
CA GLN A 459 -17.34 3.39 3.90
C GLN A 459 -17.40 2.05 3.14
N GLY A 460 -18.38 1.21 3.46
CA GLY A 460 -18.62 -0.06 2.77
C GLY A 460 -19.12 0.18 1.33
N GLU A 461 -20.07 1.10 1.13
CA GLU A 461 -20.56 1.48 -0.22
C GLU A 461 -19.44 2.08 -1.05
N PHE A 462 -18.69 3.03 -0.49
CA PHE A 462 -17.56 3.66 -1.16
C PHE A 462 -16.50 2.64 -1.59
N GLY A 463 -16.10 1.72 -0.69
CA GLY A 463 -15.12 0.69 -1.00
C GLY A 463 -15.58 -0.27 -2.09
N ARG A 464 -16.83 -0.74 -2.05
CA ARG A 464 -17.41 -1.57 -3.11
C ARG A 464 -17.52 -0.83 -4.44
N GLY A 465 -17.90 0.46 -4.40
CA GLY A 465 -17.98 1.31 -5.58
C GLY A 465 -16.64 1.53 -6.27
N ILE A 466 -15.54 1.66 -5.49
CA ILE A 466 -14.19 1.76 -6.01
C ILE A 466 -13.77 0.42 -6.64
N GLU A 467 -13.94 -0.69 -5.91
CA GLU A 467 -13.54 -2.00 -6.41
C GLU A 467 -14.34 -2.41 -7.68
N ALA A 468 -15.60 -2.02 -7.77
CA ALA A 468 -16.39 -2.26 -8.98
C ALA A 468 -15.85 -1.51 -10.23
N ARG A 469 -15.13 -0.41 -10.05
CA ARG A 469 -14.53 0.38 -11.14
C ARG A 469 -13.10 0.03 -11.45
N LEU A 470 -12.29 -0.22 -10.40
CA LEU A 470 -10.84 -0.39 -10.49
C LEU A 470 -10.40 -1.87 -10.34
N GLY A 471 -11.37 -2.78 -10.14
CA GLY A 471 -11.06 -4.18 -9.85
C GLY A 471 -10.47 -4.38 -8.45
N ALA A 472 -9.98 -5.59 -8.19
CA ALA A 472 -9.41 -5.98 -6.89
C ALA A 472 -8.21 -5.12 -6.46
N SER A 473 -7.46 -4.57 -7.41
CA SER A 473 -6.34 -3.66 -7.13
C SER A 473 -6.77 -2.37 -6.44
N GLY A 474 -8.02 -1.94 -6.65
CA GLY A 474 -8.60 -0.75 -6.04
C GLY A 474 -9.26 -0.99 -4.68
N ARG A 475 -9.19 -2.19 -4.11
CA ARG A 475 -9.85 -2.51 -2.83
C ARG A 475 -9.42 -1.55 -1.74
N TYR A 476 -10.42 -0.97 -1.09
CA TYR A 476 -10.25 0.17 -0.20
C TYR A 476 -9.72 -0.22 1.19
N ALA A 477 -8.75 0.54 1.68
CA ALA A 477 -8.14 0.35 3.00
C ALA A 477 -8.86 1.17 4.07
N THR A 478 -10.13 0.90 4.33
CA THR A 478 -10.94 1.65 5.31
C THR A 478 -10.34 1.63 6.70
N ALA A 479 -10.47 2.74 7.43
CA ALA A 479 -10.15 2.81 8.85
C ALA A 479 -11.33 2.41 9.75
N ASN A 480 -12.54 2.24 9.19
CA ASN A 480 -13.72 1.81 9.95
C ASN A 480 -13.71 0.28 10.12
N LYS A 481 -13.66 -0.19 11.37
CA LYS A 481 -13.53 -1.62 11.68
C LYS A 481 -14.74 -2.47 11.26
N GLU A 482 -15.94 -1.88 11.19
CA GLU A 482 -17.16 -2.59 10.76
C GLU A 482 -17.24 -2.60 9.22
N ALA A 483 -16.86 -1.50 8.58
CA ALA A 483 -16.82 -1.41 7.12
C ALA A 483 -15.86 -2.40 6.48
N LEU A 484 -14.75 -2.78 7.14
CA LEU A 484 -13.83 -3.79 6.63
C LEU A 484 -14.55 -5.09 6.27
N ARG A 485 -15.53 -5.52 7.09
CA ARG A 485 -16.31 -6.74 6.84
C ARG A 485 -17.38 -6.59 5.75
N GLN A 486 -17.68 -5.35 5.34
CA GLN A 486 -18.57 -5.07 4.21
C GLN A 486 -17.84 -5.03 2.86
N LEU A 487 -16.51 -5.02 2.87
CA LEU A 487 -15.68 -5.11 1.68
C LEU A 487 -15.58 -6.57 1.19
N PRO A 488 -15.21 -6.82 -0.09
CA PRO A 488 -15.20 -8.16 -0.67
C PRO A 488 -14.01 -9.02 -0.18
N TRP A 489 -13.84 -9.14 1.13
CA TRP A 489 -12.96 -10.11 1.77
C TRP A 489 -13.72 -11.41 2.03
N THR A 490 -13.06 -12.56 1.91
CA THR A 490 -13.63 -13.80 2.45
C THR A 490 -13.67 -13.72 3.97
N GLU A 491 -14.55 -14.48 4.63
CA GLU A 491 -14.65 -14.49 6.09
C GLU A 491 -13.30 -14.81 6.74
N ALA A 492 -12.60 -15.82 6.25
CA ALA A 492 -11.27 -16.20 6.75
C ALA A 492 -10.23 -15.05 6.61
N GLN A 493 -10.25 -14.33 5.50
CA GLN A 493 -9.36 -13.18 5.29
C GLN A 493 -9.71 -12.03 6.23
N ALA A 494 -10.99 -11.69 6.35
CA ALA A 494 -11.47 -10.66 7.26
C ALA A 494 -11.10 -10.96 8.72
N ASP A 495 -11.16 -12.23 9.14
CA ASP A 495 -10.77 -12.65 10.48
C ASP A 495 -9.27 -12.50 10.72
N VAL A 496 -8.42 -12.91 9.78
CA VAL A 496 -6.96 -12.73 9.87
C VAL A 496 -6.60 -11.24 9.92
N LEU A 497 -7.21 -10.41 9.08
CA LEU A 497 -7.00 -8.96 9.07
C LEU A 497 -7.48 -8.32 10.38
N THR A 498 -8.68 -8.66 10.86
CA THR A 498 -9.23 -8.13 12.11
C THR A 498 -8.38 -8.53 13.32
N ALA A 499 -7.90 -9.79 13.35
CA ALA A 499 -7.02 -10.28 14.40
C ALA A 499 -5.69 -9.50 14.45
N GLN A 500 -5.07 -9.21 13.31
CA GLN A 500 -3.88 -8.37 13.26
C GLN A 500 -4.19 -6.91 13.62
N TRP A 501 -5.26 -6.35 13.07
CA TRP A 501 -5.61 -4.95 13.30
C TRP A 501 -5.92 -4.64 14.77
N SER A 502 -6.53 -5.59 15.49
CA SER A 502 -6.75 -5.45 16.94
C SER A 502 -5.48 -5.31 17.78
N ARG A 503 -4.32 -5.67 17.22
CA ARG A 503 -2.99 -5.58 17.84
C ARG A 503 -2.21 -4.36 17.36
N VAL A 504 -2.79 -3.56 16.46
CA VAL A 504 -2.14 -2.36 15.93
C VAL A 504 -2.31 -1.22 16.92
N THR A 505 -1.21 -0.54 17.20
CA THR A 505 -1.18 0.75 17.88
C THR A 505 -0.58 1.82 16.97
N GLU A 506 -0.59 3.06 17.41
CA GLU A 506 -0.03 4.16 16.63
C GLU A 506 0.96 4.96 17.48
N MET A 507 1.90 5.60 16.80
CA MET A 507 2.78 6.58 17.44
C MET A 507 2.12 7.95 17.46
N GLY A 508 2.25 8.65 18.58
CA GLY A 508 1.82 10.05 18.67
C GLY A 508 2.53 10.92 17.64
N ILE A 509 1.83 11.90 17.11
CA ILE A 509 2.39 12.89 16.19
C ILE A 509 2.48 14.25 16.91
N ILE A 510 3.61 14.93 16.72
CA ILE A 510 3.88 16.28 17.20
C ILE A 510 4.27 17.18 16.02
N PRO A 511 4.19 18.52 16.15
CA PRO A 511 4.60 19.42 15.07
C PRO A 511 6.07 19.29 14.63
N ALA A 512 6.88 18.59 15.43
CA ALA A 512 8.29 18.29 15.14
C ALA A 512 8.53 16.89 14.59
N THR A 513 7.50 16.05 14.34
CA THR A 513 7.63 14.64 13.91
C THR A 513 8.53 14.49 12.69
N TYR A 514 8.46 15.40 11.70
CA TYR A 514 9.33 15.37 10.52
C TYR A 514 10.82 15.46 10.85
N ILE A 515 11.19 16.14 11.96
CA ILE A 515 12.58 16.22 12.46
C ILE A 515 12.98 14.86 13.04
N VAL A 516 12.09 14.25 13.82
CA VAL A 516 12.29 12.91 14.41
C VAL A 516 12.55 11.89 13.32
N GLU A 517 11.66 11.81 12.35
CA GLU A 517 11.74 10.88 11.22
C GLU A 517 13.04 11.03 10.42
N ARG A 518 13.38 12.27 10.07
CA ARG A 518 14.63 12.56 9.36
C ARG A 518 15.87 12.13 10.15
N ASN A 519 15.90 12.41 11.45
CA ASN A 519 17.05 12.05 12.28
C ASN A 519 17.14 10.56 12.54
N LEU A 520 16.02 9.85 12.75
CA LEU A 520 15.99 8.39 12.83
C LEU A 520 16.50 7.75 11.54
N SER A 521 16.05 8.25 10.37
CA SER A 521 16.53 7.77 9.07
C SER A 521 18.05 7.99 8.92
N ASN A 522 18.57 9.13 9.39
CA ASN A 522 20.01 9.40 9.38
C ASN A 522 20.77 8.48 10.36
N ALA A 523 20.22 8.23 11.55
CA ALA A 523 20.78 7.28 12.52
C ALA A 523 20.87 5.88 11.91
N PHE A 524 19.80 5.39 11.31
CA PHE A 524 19.77 4.09 10.63
C PHE A 524 20.84 4.01 9.55
N LYS A 525 20.88 4.98 8.64
CA LYS A 525 21.88 5.03 7.57
C LYS A 525 23.30 4.99 8.12
N LYS A 526 23.58 5.68 9.22
CA LYS A 526 24.90 5.73 9.85
C LYS A 526 25.31 4.38 10.43
N VAL A 527 24.36 3.63 11.02
CA VAL A 527 24.63 2.28 11.53
C VAL A 527 24.80 1.31 10.35
N VAL A 528 23.87 1.29 9.40
CA VAL A 528 23.83 0.27 8.35
C VAL A 528 24.92 0.47 7.31
N TYR A 529 25.10 1.68 6.79
CA TYR A 529 26.10 1.94 5.73
C TYR A 529 27.50 2.25 6.26
N SER A 530 27.60 2.91 7.42
CA SER A 530 28.90 3.28 8.00
C SER A 530 29.38 2.33 9.11
N ARG A 531 28.59 1.29 9.41
CA ARG A 531 28.92 0.27 10.43
C ARG A 531 29.27 0.85 11.81
N LYS A 532 28.58 1.94 12.19
CA LYS A 532 28.75 2.56 13.51
C LYS A 532 27.92 1.83 14.56
N ASN A 533 28.33 1.96 15.82
CA ASN A 533 27.63 1.36 16.95
C ASN A 533 26.21 1.94 17.09
N ALA A 534 25.19 1.06 17.11
CA ALA A 534 23.78 1.44 17.13
C ALA A 534 23.41 2.28 18.37
N ARG A 535 23.89 1.88 19.56
CA ARG A 535 23.66 2.60 20.83
C ARG A 535 24.22 4.02 20.79
N GLU A 536 25.47 4.19 20.41
CA GLU A 536 26.13 5.50 20.36
C GLU A 536 25.44 6.43 19.35
N VAL A 537 25.08 5.87 18.20
CA VAL A 537 24.42 6.63 17.13
C VAL A 537 23.04 7.06 17.59
N LEU A 538 22.20 6.15 18.08
CA LEU A 538 20.85 6.48 18.51
C LEU A 538 20.87 7.51 19.65
N SER A 539 21.73 7.33 20.67
CA SER A 539 21.87 8.28 21.78
C SER A 539 22.26 9.67 21.30
N THR A 540 23.18 9.77 20.34
CA THR A 540 23.60 11.06 19.76
C THR A 540 22.43 11.75 19.03
N TYR A 541 21.67 10.99 18.24
CA TYR A 541 20.54 11.54 17.51
C TYR A 541 19.35 11.85 18.41
N ALA A 542 19.10 11.07 19.47
CA ALA A 542 18.06 11.34 20.47
C ALA A 542 18.29 12.73 21.12
N PHE A 543 19.50 13.02 21.55
CA PHE A 543 19.85 14.33 22.08
C PHE A 543 19.58 15.47 21.07
N THR A 544 19.96 15.29 19.82
CA THR A 544 19.72 16.28 18.76
C THR A 544 18.24 16.49 18.51
N ILE A 545 17.47 15.40 18.50
CA ILE A 545 16.01 15.45 18.31
C ILE A 545 15.34 16.21 19.45
N ASP A 546 15.70 15.92 20.70
CA ASP A 546 15.10 16.56 21.88
C ASP A 546 15.34 18.08 21.90
N GLN A 547 16.56 18.53 21.52
CA GLN A 547 16.85 19.95 21.37
C GLN A 547 15.96 20.63 20.30
N GLU A 548 15.74 19.95 19.18
CA GLU A 548 14.91 20.48 18.10
C GLU A 548 13.42 20.49 18.47
N ILE A 549 12.93 19.48 19.20
CA ILE A 549 11.56 19.47 19.75
C ILE A 549 11.36 20.66 20.68
N GLU A 550 12.29 20.88 21.61
CA GLU A 550 12.22 22.00 22.55
C GLU A 550 12.24 23.35 21.81
N ARG A 551 13.09 23.49 20.79
CA ARG A 551 13.14 24.69 19.96
C ARG A 551 11.80 24.93 19.24
N LYS A 552 11.21 23.89 18.68
CA LYS A 552 9.93 23.96 17.96
C LYS A 552 8.78 24.33 18.89
N ASN A 553 8.72 23.73 20.06
CA ASN A 553 7.70 24.02 21.07
C ASN A 553 7.77 25.50 21.50
N ARG A 554 8.97 26.01 21.79
CA ARG A 554 9.18 27.46 22.11
C ARG A 554 8.73 28.40 20.98
N GLU A 555 8.94 28.02 19.72
CA GLU A 555 8.48 28.79 18.55
C GLU A 555 6.95 28.85 18.49
N LEU A 556 6.28 27.71 18.70
CA LEU A 556 4.82 27.60 18.66
C LEU A 556 4.16 28.37 19.82
N ASP A 557 4.73 28.31 21.02
CA ASP A 557 4.20 29.06 22.18
C ASP A 557 4.30 30.58 21.97
N LYS A 558 5.42 31.08 21.45
CA LYS A 558 5.56 32.49 21.08
C LYS A 558 4.55 32.94 20.02
N ARG A 559 4.21 32.08 19.08
CA ARG A 559 3.18 32.38 18.06
C ARG A 559 1.78 32.44 18.68
N ALA A 560 1.47 31.48 19.56
CA ALA A 560 0.20 31.44 20.27
C ALA A 560 -0.01 32.70 21.16
N GLU A 561 1.03 33.17 21.83
CA GLU A 561 1.01 34.42 22.62
C GLU A 561 0.76 35.66 21.74
N ARG A 562 1.42 35.76 20.58
CA ARG A 562 1.22 36.87 19.63
C ARG A 562 -0.17 36.86 18.98
N GLY A 563 -0.77 35.71 18.77
CA GLY A 563 -2.13 35.57 18.24
C GLY A 563 -3.22 35.95 19.25
N ARG A 564 -2.94 35.85 20.56
CA ARG A 564 -3.86 36.28 21.63
C ARG A 564 -3.83 37.79 21.90
N THR A 565 -2.79 38.45 21.45
CA THR A 565 -2.60 39.91 21.64
C THR A 565 -3.03 40.74 20.43
N ARG A 566 -3.51 40.11 19.39
CA ARG A 566 -4.17 40.75 18.25
C ARG A 566 -5.66 40.42 18.25
#